data_2a6c3a64005100d98be98f1a47ac4a59
#
_entry.id   2a6c3a64005100d98be98f1a47ac4a59
#
_cell.length_a   1.000
_cell.length_b   1.000
_cell.length_c   1.000
_cell.angle_alpha   90.00
_cell.angle_beta   90.00
_cell.angle_gamma   90.00
#
_symmetry.space_group_name_H-M   'P 1'
#
loop_
_entity.id
_entity.type
_entity.pdbx_description
1 polymer ?
#
loop_
_entity_poly.entity_id
_entity_poly.type
_entity_poly.pdbx_seq_one_letter_code
_entity_poly.pdbx_strand_id
1 'polypeptide(L)' 'MWRLIWFLQGYVQAELRGASPEWALERLSNARVAFLRVQRIDDFTIALLILRKDVPKAMAAAQK' A
#
# COMPACT_ATOMS: atom_id res chain seq x y z
N MET A 1 7.77 -4.89 4.44
CA MET A 1 6.62 -5.60 5.04
C MET A 1 5.38 -4.72 4.98
N TRP A 2 4.22 -5.29 4.79
CA TRP A 2 3.01 -4.49 4.82
C TRP A 2 1.85 -5.29 5.38
N ARG A 3 0.81 -4.56 5.79
CA ARG A 3 -0.35 -5.15 6.44
C ARG A 3 -1.61 -4.60 5.82
N LEU A 4 -2.61 -5.45 5.73
CA LEU A 4 -3.97 -5.04 5.38
C LEU A 4 -4.74 -4.93 6.68
N ILE A 5 -5.22 -3.73 6.98
CA ILE A 5 -5.80 -3.46 8.29
C ILE A 5 -7.31 -3.34 8.24
N TRP A 6 -7.85 -2.83 7.15
CA TRP A 6 -9.22 -2.37 7.17
C TRP A 6 -9.88 -2.52 5.82
N PHE A 7 -11.11 -2.97 5.81
CA PHE A 7 -11.91 -3.06 4.60
C PHE A 7 -13.00 -2.00 4.65
N LEU A 8 -13.09 -1.20 3.60
CA LEU A 8 -14.00 -0.08 3.58
C LEU A 8 -14.56 0.07 2.18
N GLN A 9 -15.82 -0.29 1.98
CA GLN A 9 -16.58 -0.03 0.75
C GLN A 9 -15.74 -0.09 -0.54
N GLY A 10 -15.16 -1.25 -0.82
CA GLY A 10 -14.39 -1.42 -2.04
C GLY A 10 -12.94 -1.02 -1.93
N TYR A 11 -12.50 -0.56 -0.78
CA TYR A 11 -11.12 -0.19 -0.51
C TYR A 11 -10.58 -1.00 0.65
N VAL A 12 -9.27 -1.15 0.67
CA VAL A 12 -8.57 -1.80 1.76
C VAL A 12 -7.50 -0.83 2.25
N GLN A 13 -7.47 -0.59 3.54
CA GLN A 13 -6.39 0.21 4.12
C GLN A 13 -5.19 -0.69 4.35
N ALA A 14 -4.05 -0.28 3.82
CA ALA A 14 -2.81 -1.03 3.95
C ALA A 14 -1.76 -0.17 4.61
N GLU A 15 -0.87 -0.81 5.35
CA GLU A 15 0.32 -0.14 5.88
C GLU A 15 1.54 -0.74 5.21
N LEU A 16 2.38 0.14 4.68
CA LEU A 16 3.68 -0.24 4.16
C LEU A 16 4.72 0.11 5.20
N ARG A 17 5.43 -0.88 5.69
CA ARG A 17 6.39 -0.70 6.75
C ARG A 17 7.73 -1.25 6.35
N GLY A 18 8.78 -0.48 6.61
CA GLY A 18 10.12 -0.91 6.27
C GLY A 18 11.07 0.26 6.29
N ALA A 19 12.32 -0.01 5.95
CA ALA A 19 13.36 1.03 5.98
C ALA A 19 13.10 2.12 4.95
N SER A 20 12.38 1.81 3.88
CA SER A 20 12.11 2.78 2.83
C SER A 20 10.71 2.58 2.28
N PRO A 21 9.69 3.09 3.00
CA PRO A 21 8.30 2.92 2.52
C PRO A 21 8.05 3.57 1.17
N GLU A 22 8.78 4.63 0.85
CA GLU A 22 8.63 5.29 -0.43
C GLU A 22 8.97 4.37 -1.60
N TRP A 23 9.90 3.47 -1.39
CA TRP A 23 10.25 2.48 -2.40
C TRP A 23 9.06 1.61 -2.75
N ALA A 24 8.31 1.20 -1.72
CA ALA A 24 7.12 0.38 -1.94
C ALA A 24 6.05 1.17 -2.69
N LEU A 25 5.88 2.44 -2.36
CA LEU A 25 4.93 3.29 -3.09
C LEU A 25 5.29 3.38 -4.56
N GLU A 26 6.58 3.53 -4.84
CA GLU A 26 7.02 3.60 -6.22
C GLU A 26 6.73 2.31 -6.96
N ARG A 27 6.94 1.19 -6.32
CA ARG A 27 6.63 -0.10 -6.94
C ARG A 27 5.15 -0.26 -7.21
N LEU A 28 4.30 0.18 -6.29
CA LEU A 28 2.87 0.14 -6.51
C LEU A 28 2.47 1.01 -7.70
N SER A 29 3.05 2.18 -7.79
CA SER A 29 2.79 3.08 -8.91
C SER A 29 3.22 2.45 -10.23
N ASN A 30 4.37 1.81 -10.25
CA ASN A 30 4.87 1.15 -11.44
C ASN A 30 4.00 -0.02 -11.86
N ALA A 31 3.36 -0.66 -10.91
CA ALA A 31 2.44 -1.78 -11.18
C ALA A 31 1.05 -1.30 -11.55
N ARG A 32 0.85 0.02 -11.61
CA ARG A 32 -0.44 0.62 -11.95
C ARG A 32 -1.52 0.27 -10.96
N VAL A 33 -1.14 0.18 -9.70
CA VAL A 33 -2.10 0.01 -8.62
C VAL A 33 -2.65 1.37 -8.25
N ALA A 34 -3.97 1.50 -8.23
CA ALA A 34 -4.59 2.74 -7.79
C ALA A 34 -4.61 2.77 -6.27
N PHE A 35 -4.12 3.86 -5.70
CA PHE A 35 -4.20 4.02 -4.26
C PHE A 35 -4.54 5.47 -3.93
N LEU A 36 -5.14 5.65 -2.76
CA LEU A 36 -5.63 6.94 -2.32
C LEU A 36 -5.17 7.18 -0.88
N ARG A 37 -5.23 8.44 -0.47
CA ARG A 37 -5.04 8.84 0.92
C ARG A 37 -3.73 8.31 1.50
N VAL A 38 -2.66 8.57 0.79
CA VAL A 38 -1.35 8.22 1.30
C VAL A 38 -1.07 9.10 2.51
N GLN A 39 -0.73 8.45 3.63
CA GLN A 39 -0.50 9.16 4.88
C GLN A 39 0.70 8.56 5.59
N ARG A 40 1.64 9.39 5.96
CA ARG A 40 2.81 8.92 6.69
C ARG A 40 2.46 8.80 8.17
N ILE A 41 2.64 7.60 8.70
CA ILE A 41 2.41 7.33 10.12
C ILE A 41 3.67 7.67 10.93
N ASP A 42 4.81 7.17 10.47
CA ASP A 42 6.09 7.48 11.09
C ASP A 42 7.19 7.29 10.04
N ASP A 43 8.45 7.36 10.46
CA ASP A 43 9.57 7.33 9.52
C ASP A 43 9.62 6.04 8.70
N PHE A 44 9.01 4.98 9.19
CA PHE A 44 9.11 3.68 8.57
C PHE A 44 7.77 3.12 8.11
N THR A 45 6.70 3.90 8.23
CA THR A 45 5.37 3.39 7.97
C THR A 45 4.53 4.40 7.20
N ILE A 46 3.92 3.93 6.13
CA ILE A 46 2.97 4.73 5.34
C ILE A 46 1.68 3.94 5.24
N ALA A 47 0.56 4.63 5.46
CA ALA A 47 -0.77 4.05 5.29
C ALA A 47 -1.39 4.59 4.02
N LEU A 48 -2.15 3.76 3.35
CA LEU A 48 -2.83 4.16 2.12
C LEU A 48 -4.06 3.29 1.89
N LEU A 49 -4.92 3.76 1.02
CA LEU A 49 -6.10 3.00 0.60
C LEU A 49 -5.86 2.45 -0.79
N ILE A 50 -6.14 1.17 -0.96
CA ILE A 50 -5.99 0.47 -2.23
C ILE A 50 -7.34 -0.07 -2.63
N LEU A 51 -7.68 0.01 -3.92
CA LEU A 51 -8.88 -0.63 -4.42
C LEU A 51 -8.82 -2.12 -4.13
N ARG A 52 -9.92 -2.65 -3.62
CA ARG A 52 -9.97 -4.04 -3.21
C ARG A 52 -9.58 -4.99 -4.33
N LYS A 53 -10.02 -4.70 -5.55
CA LYS A 53 -9.73 -5.56 -6.68
C LYS A 53 -8.24 -5.55 -7.04
N ASP A 54 -7.52 -4.52 -6.61
CA ASP A 54 -6.10 -4.39 -6.93
C ASP A 54 -5.19 -4.94 -5.82
N VAL A 55 -5.77 -5.43 -4.73
CA VAL A 55 -4.96 -5.94 -3.62
C VAL A 55 -3.99 -7.04 -4.03
N PRO A 56 -4.40 -8.07 -4.79
CA PRO A 56 -3.43 -9.10 -5.19
C PRO A 56 -2.28 -8.53 -6.01
N LYS A 57 -2.57 -7.59 -6.90
CA LYS A 57 -1.54 -6.95 -7.69
C LYS A 57 -0.60 -6.12 -6.82
N ALA A 58 -1.18 -5.41 -5.86
CA ALA A 58 -0.39 -4.59 -4.95
C ALA A 58 0.51 -5.46 -4.08
N MET A 59 0.00 -6.55 -3.57
CA MET A 59 0.81 -7.45 -2.76
C MET A 59 1.97 -8.01 -3.55
N ALA A 60 1.72 -8.42 -4.78
CA ALA A 60 2.79 -8.94 -5.63
C ALA A 60 3.85 -7.89 -5.89
N ALA A 61 3.45 -6.64 -6.12
CA ALA A 61 4.38 -5.56 -6.40
C ALA A 61 5.21 -5.20 -5.17
N ALA A 62 4.60 -5.22 -4.00
CA ALA A 62 5.26 -4.77 -2.78
C ALA A 62 6.12 -5.82 -2.12
N GLN A 63 5.99 -7.07 -2.52
CA GLN A 63 6.71 -8.16 -1.86
C GLN A 63 8.12 -8.36 -2.36
N LYS A 64 8.52 -7.66 -3.35
CA LYS A 64 9.90 -7.81 -3.81
C LYS A 64 10.78 -6.85 -3.06
#